data_0740845865f062d28b808d55ea17f6df
#
_entry.id   0740845865f062d28b808d55ea17f6df
#
_cell.length_a   1.000
_cell.length_b   1.000
_cell.length_c   1.000
_cell.angle_alpha   90.00
_cell.angle_beta   90.00
_cell.angle_gamma   90.00
#
_symmetry.space_group_name_H-M   'P 1'
#
loop_
_entity.id
_entity.type
_entity.pdbx_description
1 polymer ?
#
loop_
_entity_poly.entity_id
_entity_poly.type
_entity_poly.pdbx_seq_one_letter_code
_entity_poly.pdbx_strand_id
1 'polypeptide(L)'
;MVKRFDWLLVCLLFSIGVMAQSGGKQYNSYKGLVMAGYQGWFNTPGDGSGRGWHHYNGREGFRPGSCSVDLWPEVSEYKKLYKTDFTFADGKPASVFSSHDESTVNVHFRWMKEYGLDGVFMQRFIAEIRNESGLKHFNKVLNSAMKAANKYERAICVMYDLSGMQPGEEKLLLKDIAEIAQRHSLKNHAKNPSYLYHNGKPLVTVWGVGFNDNRRYGLKEAAHIIDGLKSQGFSVMLGVPTQWRELKGDTESDPRLHELIRKCDIVMPWFVGRYNETTYPKYQKLVEEDIQWAKKNQVDYVPLVF
;
A
#
# COMPACT_ATOMS: atom_id res chain seq x y z
N MET A 1 -19.02 -51.73 67.16
CA MET A 1 -19.91 -51.27 66.09
C MET A 1 -19.39 -49.88 65.67
N VAL A 2 -18.51 -49.77 64.65
CA VAL A 2 -17.88 -48.53 64.22
C VAL A 2 -18.49 -48.18 62.87
N LYS A 3 -19.20 -47.05 62.79
CA LYS A 3 -19.75 -46.51 61.51
C LYS A 3 -18.62 -45.80 60.75
N ARG A 4 -18.33 -46.30 59.54
CA ARG A 4 -17.49 -45.62 58.57
C ARG A 4 -18.30 -44.48 57.90
N PHE A 5 -17.76 -43.29 57.95
CA PHE A 5 -18.20 -42.13 57.16
C PHE A 5 -17.42 -42.09 55.84
N ASP A 6 -18.09 -42.36 54.70
CA ASP A 6 -17.47 -42.18 53.40
C ASP A 6 -17.59 -40.72 52.97
N TRP A 7 -16.42 -40.10 52.83
CA TRP A 7 -16.32 -38.75 52.23
C TRP A 7 -16.25 -38.86 50.72
N LEU A 8 -17.35 -38.54 50.02
CA LEU A 8 -17.38 -38.35 48.60
C LEU A 8 -16.78 -36.96 48.28
N LEU A 9 -15.54 -36.96 47.80
CA LEU A 9 -14.87 -35.77 47.31
C LEU A 9 -15.39 -35.45 45.91
N VAL A 10 -16.32 -34.50 45.75
CA VAL A 10 -16.77 -34.00 44.45
C VAL A 10 -15.71 -32.99 43.95
N CYS A 11 -14.82 -33.48 43.09
CA CYS A 11 -13.94 -32.58 42.30
C CYS A 11 -14.73 -31.89 41.21
N LEU A 12 -15.22 -30.69 41.45
CA LEU A 12 -15.68 -29.79 40.40
C LEU A 12 -14.47 -29.29 39.59
N LEU A 13 -14.20 -29.93 38.47
CA LEU A 13 -13.29 -29.43 37.45
C LEU A 13 -13.95 -28.23 36.74
N PHE A 14 -13.64 -27.03 37.19
CA PHE A 14 -13.88 -25.83 36.41
C PHE A 14 -12.93 -25.84 35.21
N SER A 15 -13.40 -26.33 34.07
CA SER A 15 -12.75 -26.13 32.79
C SER A 15 -12.89 -24.64 32.42
N ILE A 16 -11.93 -23.82 32.80
CA ILE A 16 -11.77 -22.48 32.23
C ILE A 16 -11.36 -22.72 30.78
N GLY A 17 -12.31 -22.74 29.89
CA GLY A 17 -12.09 -22.66 28.46
C GLY A 17 -11.46 -21.30 28.17
N VAL A 18 -10.11 -21.24 28.14
CA VAL A 18 -9.40 -20.16 27.50
C VAL A 18 -9.77 -20.25 26.03
N MET A 19 -10.80 -19.50 25.63
CA MET A 19 -11.00 -19.18 24.22
C MET A 19 -9.74 -18.43 23.81
N ALA A 20 -8.77 -19.13 23.25
CA ALA A 20 -7.72 -18.54 22.48
C ALA A 20 -8.42 -17.78 21.35
N GLN A 21 -8.69 -16.49 21.53
CA GLN A 21 -8.95 -15.61 20.41
C GLN A 21 -7.75 -15.81 19.50
N SER A 22 -7.94 -16.46 18.38
CA SER A 22 -6.98 -16.47 17.26
C SER A 22 -6.96 -15.05 16.69
N GLY A 23 -6.35 -14.14 17.43
CA GLY A 23 -6.02 -12.82 16.94
C GLY A 23 -5.03 -13.02 15.81
N GLY A 24 -5.42 -12.70 14.57
CA GLY A 24 -4.52 -12.75 13.43
C GLY A 24 -3.24 -11.96 13.72
N LYS A 25 -2.17 -12.26 12.97
CA LYS A 25 -0.87 -11.58 13.12
C LYS A 25 -1.06 -10.07 13.04
N GLN A 26 -0.66 -9.34 14.09
CA GLN A 26 -0.70 -7.88 14.14
C GLN A 26 0.64 -7.29 13.66
N TYR A 27 0.54 -6.23 12.86
CA TYR A 27 1.70 -5.53 12.28
C TYR A 27 1.90 -4.18 13.00
N ASN A 28 2.68 -4.21 14.07
CA ASN A 28 2.94 -3.04 14.94
C ASN A 28 4.05 -2.12 14.41
N SER A 29 4.81 -2.56 13.40
CA SER A 29 5.84 -1.79 12.72
C SER A 29 6.10 -2.37 11.34
N TYR A 30 6.59 -1.53 10.42
CA TYR A 30 7.11 -1.96 9.12
C TYR A 30 8.51 -2.60 9.21
N LYS A 31 9.21 -2.43 10.33
CA LYS A 31 10.60 -2.90 10.51
C LYS A 31 10.69 -4.42 10.37
N GLY A 32 11.62 -4.85 9.52
CA GLY A 32 11.80 -6.27 9.19
C GLY A 32 10.79 -6.86 8.20
N LEU A 33 9.92 -6.04 7.60
CA LEU A 33 8.95 -6.47 6.58
C LEU A 33 9.46 -6.17 5.16
N VAL A 34 9.18 -7.07 4.24
CA VAL A 34 9.32 -6.87 2.80
C VAL A 34 7.95 -6.50 2.24
N MET A 35 7.80 -5.23 1.85
CA MET A 35 6.53 -4.66 1.39
C MET A 35 6.61 -4.30 -0.09
N ALA A 36 5.57 -4.60 -0.86
CA ALA A 36 5.46 -4.21 -2.27
C ALA A 36 4.51 -3.02 -2.48
N GLY A 37 4.74 -2.21 -3.50
CA GLY A 37 3.72 -1.27 -4.00
C GLY A 37 2.62 -2.03 -4.73
N TYR A 38 1.35 -1.75 -4.43
CA TYR A 38 0.21 -2.41 -5.07
C TYR A 38 -0.76 -1.37 -5.64
N GLN A 39 -0.79 -1.24 -6.96
CA GLN A 39 -1.59 -0.22 -7.65
C GLN A 39 -3.06 -0.62 -7.75
N GLY A 40 -3.36 -1.86 -8.13
CA GLY A 40 -4.73 -2.34 -8.26
C GLY A 40 -5.56 -1.64 -9.34
N TRP A 41 -4.95 -1.18 -10.41
CA TRP A 41 -5.51 -0.25 -11.39
C TRP A 41 -5.94 -0.86 -12.73
N PHE A 42 -5.61 -2.14 -12.99
CA PHE A 42 -5.97 -2.81 -14.25
C PHE A 42 -7.46 -3.12 -14.33
N ASN A 43 -8.10 -2.65 -15.41
CA ASN A 43 -9.50 -2.95 -15.72
C ASN A 43 -9.66 -3.50 -17.13
N THR A 44 -10.78 -4.18 -17.35
CA THR A 44 -11.15 -4.76 -18.64
C THR A 44 -12.61 -4.46 -18.98
N PRO A 45 -12.99 -4.43 -20.25
CA PRO A 45 -14.40 -4.44 -20.63
C PRO A 45 -15.12 -5.65 -19.99
N GLY A 46 -16.29 -5.42 -19.42
CA GLY A 46 -17.10 -6.48 -18.83
C GLY A 46 -16.70 -6.90 -17.39
N ASP A 47 -15.70 -6.25 -16.76
CA ASP A 47 -15.36 -6.50 -15.33
C ASP A 47 -16.35 -5.86 -14.35
N GLY A 48 -17.26 -5.03 -14.84
CA GLY A 48 -18.26 -4.32 -14.04
C GLY A 48 -17.80 -2.97 -13.50
N SER A 49 -16.56 -2.53 -13.79
CA SER A 49 -16.06 -1.21 -13.41
C SER A 49 -16.54 -0.08 -14.32
N GLY A 50 -16.86 -0.40 -15.59
CA GLY A 50 -17.16 0.57 -16.63
C GLY A 50 -15.95 1.35 -17.15
N ARG A 51 -14.71 0.91 -16.84
CA ARG A 51 -13.45 1.62 -17.13
C ARG A 51 -12.77 1.15 -18.42
N GLY A 52 -13.27 0.09 -19.07
CA GLY A 52 -12.66 -0.49 -20.27
C GLY A 52 -11.26 -1.07 -19.99
N TRP A 53 -10.38 -1.01 -20.99
CA TRP A 53 -8.99 -1.51 -20.90
C TRP A 53 -8.07 -0.54 -20.12
N HIS A 54 -8.46 -0.13 -18.92
CA HIS A 54 -7.68 0.83 -18.14
C HIS A 54 -6.33 0.24 -17.72
N HIS A 55 -5.24 0.98 -17.92
CA HIS A 55 -3.83 0.59 -17.74
C HIS A 55 -3.33 -0.59 -18.60
N TYR A 56 -4.17 -1.15 -19.46
CA TYR A 56 -3.74 -2.05 -20.54
C TYR A 56 -3.53 -1.32 -21.87
N ASN A 57 -4.26 -0.21 -22.08
CA ASN A 57 -4.25 0.54 -23.32
C ASN A 57 -2.87 1.12 -23.66
N GLY A 58 -2.42 0.86 -24.89
CA GLY A 58 -1.46 1.73 -25.56
C GLY A 58 -2.14 2.98 -26.16
N ARG A 59 -1.42 3.71 -26.99
CA ARG A 59 -1.93 4.94 -27.62
C ARG A 59 -3.17 4.71 -28.49
N GLU A 60 -3.27 3.55 -29.13
CA GLU A 60 -4.34 3.16 -30.04
C GLU A 60 -5.26 2.07 -29.47
N GLY A 61 -5.42 2.00 -28.18
CA GLY A 61 -6.21 0.98 -27.49
C GLY A 61 -5.38 -0.24 -27.06
N PHE A 62 -6.07 -1.30 -26.67
CA PHE A 62 -5.44 -2.58 -26.25
C PHE A 62 -5.64 -3.62 -27.37
N ARG A 63 -4.69 -3.69 -28.28
CA ARG A 63 -4.68 -4.58 -29.45
C ARG A 63 -3.24 -4.91 -29.86
N PRO A 64 -2.99 -5.95 -30.69
CA PRO A 64 -1.67 -6.23 -31.21
C PRO A 64 -0.99 -4.99 -31.80
N GLY A 65 0.23 -4.71 -31.39
CA GLY A 65 0.98 -3.49 -31.74
C GLY A 65 0.66 -2.27 -30.88
N SER A 66 -0.31 -2.32 -29.97
CA SER A 66 -0.65 -1.22 -29.05
C SER A 66 -1.07 -1.75 -27.69
N CYS A 67 -0.16 -1.70 -26.72
CA CYS A 67 -0.41 -2.00 -25.29
C CYS A 67 0.55 -1.21 -24.41
N SER A 68 0.26 -1.14 -23.10
CA SER A 68 1.10 -0.48 -22.12
C SER A 68 1.87 -1.48 -21.23
N VAL A 69 1.71 -2.78 -21.45
CA VAL A 69 2.37 -3.82 -20.67
C VAL A 69 3.55 -4.42 -21.43
N ASP A 70 4.69 -4.56 -20.76
CA ASP A 70 5.92 -5.08 -21.35
C ASP A 70 5.97 -6.63 -21.31
N LEU A 71 5.37 -7.22 -20.29
CA LEU A 71 5.28 -8.66 -20.08
C LEU A 71 3.84 -9.10 -19.93
N TRP A 72 3.48 -10.23 -20.61
CA TRP A 72 2.16 -10.80 -20.45
C TRP A 72 2.04 -11.41 -19.05
N PRO A 73 0.94 -11.14 -18.31
CA PRO A 73 0.77 -11.67 -16.97
C PRO A 73 0.60 -13.18 -16.98
N GLU A 74 1.18 -13.86 -15.98
CA GLU A 74 0.82 -15.24 -15.67
C GLU A 74 -0.63 -15.30 -15.24
N VAL A 75 -1.44 -16.13 -15.88
CA VAL A 75 -2.90 -16.11 -15.68
C VAL A 75 -3.51 -17.45 -15.28
N SER A 76 -2.70 -18.51 -15.14
CA SER A 76 -3.20 -19.89 -14.93
C SER A 76 -4.00 -20.06 -13.63
N GLU A 77 -3.73 -19.23 -12.61
CA GLU A 77 -4.36 -19.35 -11.30
C GLU A 77 -5.56 -18.39 -11.07
N TYR A 78 -5.86 -17.53 -12.04
CA TYR A 78 -7.01 -16.64 -11.92
C TYR A 78 -8.32 -17.36 -12.24
N LYS A 79 -9.33 -17.15 -11.41
CA LYS A 79 -10.67 -17.74 -11.62
C LYS A 79 -11.46 -17.05 -12.73
N LYS A 80 -11.13 -15.78 -13.02
CA LYS A 80 -11.83 -14.97 -13.99
C LYS A 80 -10.81 -14.27 -14.89
N LEU A 81 -10.96 -14.49 -16.17
CA LEU A 81 -10.09 -13.97 -17.23
C LEU A 81 -10.92 -13.27 -18.30
N TYR A 82 -10.30 -12.32 -18.98
CA TYR A 82 -10.89 -11.54 -20.04
C TYR A 82 -10.10 -11.76 -21.33
N LYS A 83 -10.81 -12.21 -22.36
CA LYS A 83 -10.22 -12.45 -23.68
C LYS A 83 -9.74 -11.14 -24.30
N THR A 84 -8.65 -11.21 -25.02
CA THR A 84 -8.05 -10.11 -25.76
C THR A 84 -7.95 -10.47 -27.25
N ASP A 85 -7.57 -9.50 -28.07
CA ASP A 85 -7.27 -9.73 -29.51
C ASP A 85 -5.83 -10.26 -29.72
N PHE A 86 -5.10 -10.49 -28.65
CA PHE A 86 -3.73 -11.03 -28.70
C PHE A 86 -3.73 -12.57 -28.73
N THR A 87 -2.72 -13.12 -29.38
CA THR A 87 -2.42 -14.55 -29.38
C THR A 87 -0.97 -14.79 -29.01
N PHE A 88 -0.70 -15.90 -28.34
CA PHE A 88 0.67 -16.36 -28.09
C PHE A 88 1.33 -16.91 -29.37
N ALA A 89 2.64 -17.11 -29.35
CA ALA A 89 3.39 -17.64 -30.49
C ALA A 89 2.93 -19.03 -30.93
N ASP A 90 2.31 -19.81 -30.04
CA ASP A 90 1.70 -21.11 -30.35
C ASP A 90 0.26 -21.02 -30.89
N GLY A 91 -0.23 -19.80 -31.15
CA GLY A 91 -1.57 -19.52 -31.69
C GLY A 91 -2.69 -19.55 -30.65
N LYS A 92 -2.41 -19.80 -29.36
CA LYS A 92 -3.45 -19.76 -28.32
C LYS A 92 -3.90 -18.34 -28.01
N PRO A 93 -5.21 -18.14 -27.77
CA PRO A 93 -5.71 -16.85 -27.33
C PRO A 93 -5.07 -16.41 -26.01
N ALA A 94 -4.64 -15.15 -25.94
CA ALA A 94 -4.14 -14.55 -24.74
C ALA A 94 -5.28 -13.87 -23.96
N SER A 95 -5.27 -13.99 -22.64
CA SER A 95 -6.24 -13.38 -21.74
C SER A 95 -5.52 -12.63 -20.64
N VAL A 96 -6.22 -11.68 -20.01
CA VAL A 96 -5.71 -10.90 -18.88
C VAL A 96 -6.71 -10.90 -17.72
N PHE A 97 -6.26 -10.44 -16.56
CA PHE A 97 -7.09 -10.29 -15.34
C PHE A 97 -7.67 -8.88 -15.22
N SER A 98 -8.60 -8.69 -14.29
CA SER A 98 -8.98 -7.36 -13.79
C SER A 98 -8.72 -7.25 -12.29
N SER A 99 -8.16 -6.13 -11.86
CA SER A 99 -8.02 -5.80 -10.44
C SER A 99 -9.37 -5.55 -9.76
N HIS A 100 -10.43 -5.30 -10.53
CA HIS A 100 -11.79 -5.12 -10.02
C HIS A 100 -12.42 -6.40 -9.47
N ASP A 101 -11.88 -7.57 -9.84
CA ASP A 101 -12.35 -8.86 -9.38
C ASP A 101 -11.73 -9.22 -8.00
N GLU A 102 -12.58 -9.49 -7.01
CA GLU A 102 -12.14 -9.90 -5.67
C GLU A 102 -11.27 -11.16 -5.72
N SER A 103 -11.58 -12.10 -6.63
CA SER A 103 -10.79 -13.32 -6.81
C SER A 103 -9.36 -13.06 -7.27
N THR A 104 -9.14 -12.05 -8.11
CA THR A 104 -7.82 -11.60 -8.56
C THR A 104 -6.99 -11.08 -7.39
N VAL A 105 -7.55 -10.14 -6.63
CA VAL A 105 -6.87 -9.58 -5.45
C VAL A 105 -6.53 -10.69 -4.43
N ASN A 106 -7.46 -11.64 -4.23
CA ASN A 106 -7.25 -12.77 -3.33
C ASN A 106 -6.08 -13.67 -3.77
N VAL A 107 -5.90 -13.91 -5.08
CA VAL A 107 -4.75 -14.67 -5.63
C VAL A 107 -3.44 -13.93 -5.35
N HIS A 108 -3.39 -12.61 -5.58
CA HIS A 108 -2.19 -11.81 -5.33
C HIS A 108 -1.73 -11.89 -3.87
N PHE A 109 -2.64 -11.79 -2.90
CA PHE A 109 -2.30 -11.89 -1.48
C PHE A 109 -1.90 -13.33 -1.08
N ARG A 110 -2.46 -14.35 -1.74
CA ARG A 110 -2.00 -15.73 -1.58
C ARG A 110 -0.55 -15.89 -2.07
N TRP A 111 -0.23 -15.40 -3.25
CA TRP A 111 1.15 -15.40 -3.78
C TRP A 111 2.13 -14.65 -2.87
N MET A 112 1.73 -13.50 -2.32
CA MET A 112 2.57 -12.80 -1.34
C MET A 112 2.93 -13.70 -0.16
N LYS A 113 1.97 -14.49 0.35
CA LYS A 113 2.23 -15.45 1.42
C LYS A 113 3.15 -16.58 0.97
N GLU A 114 2.92 -17.13 -0.21
CA GLU A 114 3.67 -18.25 -0.77
C GLU A 114 5.12 -17.88 -1.13
N TYR A 115 5.33 -16.64 -1.60
CA TYR A 115 6.64 -16.15 -2.06
C TYR A 115 7.35 -15.22 -1.07
N GLY A 116 6.88 -15.12 0.16
CA GLY A 116 7.61 -14.44 1.24
C GLY A 116 7.52 -12.92 1.24
N LEU A 117 6.55 -12.31 0.54
CA LEU A 117 6.22 -10.89 0.70
C LEU A 117 5.35 -10.69 1.93
N ASP A 118 5.74 -9.77 2.82
CA ASP A 118 5.01 -9.54 4.07
C ASP A 118 3.74 -8.71 3.91
N GLY A 119 3.66 -7.89 2.86
CA GLY A 119 2.47 -7.08 2.60
C GLY A 119 2.64 -6.03 1.53
N VAL A 120 1.70 -5.06 1.54
CA VAL A 120 1.61 -4.04 0.50
C VAL A 120 1.41 -2.63 1.04
N PHE A 121 1.97 -1.66 0.32
CA PHE A 121 1.52 -0.28 0.27
C PHE A 121 0.44 -0.18 -0.82
N MET A 122 -0.83 -0.15 -0.40
CA MET A 122 -2.00 -0.12 -1.28
C MET A 122 -2.21 1.29 -1.82
N GLN A 123 -1.90 1.51 -3.09
CA GLN A 123 -1.91 2.84 -3.68
C GLN A 123 -3.33 3.36 -3.93
N ARG A 124 -3.51 4.65 -3.66
CA ARG A 124 -4.71 5.45 -3.96
C ARG A 124 -4.28 6.72 -4.66
N PHE A 125 -4.60 6.82 -5.93
CA PHE A 125 -4.23 7.96 -6.77
C PHE A 125 -5.23 9.09 -6.60
N ILE A 126 -4.79 10.28 -6.19
CA ILE A 126 -5.69 11.44 -6.03
C ILE A 126 -6.39 11.77 -7.35
N ALA A 127 -5.66 11.70 -8.47
CA ALA A 127 -6.21 11.93 -9.80
C ALA A 127 -7.37 10.98 -10.16
N GLU A 128 -7.40 9.78 -9.58
CA GLU A 128 -8.43 8.78 -9.81
C GLU A 128 -9.63 8.92 -8.87
N ILE A 129 -9.37 9.11 -7.57
CA ILE A 129 -10.44 9.15 -6.57
C ILE A 129 -11.24 10.46 -6.57
N ARG A 130 -10.81 11.48 -7.33
CA ARG A 130 -11.63 12.69 -7.56
C ARG A 130 -12.87 12.41 -8.41
N ASN A 131 -12.84 11.34 -9.20
CA ASN A 131 -13.93 10.93 -10.08
C ASN A 131 -14.71 9.78 -9.44
N GLU A 132 -16.03 9.79 -9.61
CA GLU A 132 -16.92 8.77 -9.04
C GLU A 132 -16.56 7.34 -9.48
N SER A 133 -16.30 7.14 -10.79
CA SER A 133 -15.91 5.85 -11.33
C SER A 133 -14.60 5.33 -10.75
N GLY A 134 -13.56 6.19 -10.66
CA GLY A 134 -12.30 5.86 -10.04
C GLY A 134 -12.45 5.56 -8.55
N LEU A 135 -13.15 6.43 -7.81
CA LEU A 135 -13.41 6.22 -6.38
C LEU A 135 -14.12 4.88 -6.10
N LYS A 136 -15.15 4.55 -6.91
CA LYS A 136 -15.88 3.28 -6.82
C LYS A 136 -14.98 2.07 -7.07
N HIS A 137 -14.14 2.15 -8.11
CA HIS A 137 -13.17 1.11 -8.43
C HIS A 137 -12.17 0.90 -7.29
N PHE A 138 -11.45 1.96 -6.88
CA PHE A 138 -10.43 1.86 -5.85
C PHE A 138 -10.99 1.49 -4.47
N ASN A 139 -12.22 1.86 -4.15
CA ASN A 139 -12.90 1.39 -2.95
C ASN A 139 -13.17 -0.12 -3.00
N LYS A 140 -13.59 -0.65 -4.15
CA LYS A 140 -13.83 -2.10 -4.30
C LYS A 140 -12.53 -2.89 -4.20
N VAL A 141 -11.46 -2.44 -4.87
CA VAL A 141 -10.14 -3.09 -4.80
C VAL A 141 -9.59 -3.05 -3.38
N LEU A 142 -9.67 -1.90 -2.70
CA LEU A 142 -9.24 -1.77 -1.30
C LEU A 142 -10.03 -2.70 -0.36
N ASN A 143 -11.35 -2.79 -0.52
CA ASN A 143 -12.18 -3.72 0.26
C ASN A 143 -11.73 -5.18 0.07
N SER A 144 -11.45 -5.57 -1.18
CA SER A 144 -10.94 -6.91 -1.51
C SER A 144 -9.55 -7.15 -0.90
N ALA A 145 -8.67 -6.14 -0.98
CA ALA A 145 -7.32 -6.19 -0.42
C ALA A 145 -7.33 -6.31 1.11
N MET A 146 -8.18 -5.54 1.81
CA MET A 146 -8.33 -5.65 3.28
C MET A 146 -8.79 -7.04 3.73
N LYS A 147 -9.77 -7.63 3.02
CA LYS A 147 -10.22 -9.01 3.28
C LYS A 147 -9.10 -10.02 3.04
N ALA A 148 -8.40 -9.90 1.91
CA ALA A 148 -7.32 -10.81 1.55
C ALA A 148 -6.11 -10.68 2.48
N ALA A 149 -5.75 -9.46 2.89
CA ALA A 149 -4.71 -9.19 3.88
C ALA A 149 -4.98 -9.93 5.20
N ASN A 150 -6.17 -9.79 5.75
CA ASN A 150 -6.56 -10.50 6.98
C ASN A 150 -6.59 -12.03 6.78
N LYS A 151 -7.09 -12.51 5.62
CA LYS A 151 -7.16 -13.96 5.32
C LYS A 151 -5.77 -14.60 5.23
N TYR A 152 -4.82 -13.93 4.60
CA TYR A 152 -3.48 -14.48 4.35
C TYR A 152 -2.43 -13.96 5.34
N GLU A 153 -2.84 -13.17 6.33
CA GLU A 153 -1.96 -12.57 7.31
C GLU A 153 -0.82 -11.79 6.64
N ARG A 154 -1.18 -10.88 5.76
CA ARG A 154 -0.24 -9.95 5.09
C ARG A 154 -0.52 -8.53 5.54
N ALA A 155 0.55 -7.76 5.77
CA ALA A 155 0.42 -6.35 6.13
C ALA A 155 -0.23 -5.55 5.00
N ILE A 156 -1.04 -4.56 5.34
CA ILE A 156 -1.59 -3.61 4.37
C ILE A 156 -1.53 -2.19 4.95
N CYS A 157 -1.07 -1.24 4.14
CA CYS A 157 -1.01 0.17 4.46
C CYS A 157 -1.58 0.99 3.29
N VAL A 158 -2.45 1.94 3.56
CA VAL A 158 -2.91 2.88 2.52
C VAL A 158 -1.79 3.83 2.15
N MET A 159 -1.56 3.99 0.85
CA MET A 159 -0.55 4.88 0.28
C MET A 159 -1.20 5.82 -0.73
N TYR A 160 -1.27 7.10 -0.41
CA TYR A 160 -1.72 8.11 -1.37
C TYR A 160 -0.61 8.48 -2.33
N ASP A 161 -0.93 8.46 -3.64
CA ASP A 161 -0.09 9.00 -4.70
C ASP A 161 -0.65 10.35 -5.12
N LEU A 162 0.16 11.38 -4.93
CA LEU A 162 -0.21 12.77 -5.21
C LEU A 162 -0.02 13.17 -6.68
N SER A 163 0.41 12.24 -7.56
CA SER A 163 0.59 12.54 -8.99
C SER A 163 -0.71 13.07 -9.60
N GLY A 164 -0.60 14.23 -10.26
CA GLY A 164 -1.75 14.89 -10.86
C GLY A 164 -2.71 15.59 -9.89
N MET A 165 -2.38 15.66 -8.59
CA MET A 165 -3.16 16.42 -7.60
C MET A 165 -3.23 17.90 -8.00
N GLN A 166 -4.39 18.53 -7.77
CA GLN A 166 -4.61 19.96 -7.98
C GLN A 166 -4.62 20.68 -6.64
N PRO A 167 -4.34 22.00 -6.60
CA PRO A 167 -4.49 22.80 -5.40
C PRO A 167 -5.91 22.69 -4.82
N GLY A 168 -6.00 22.47 -3.50
CA GLY A 168 -7.26 22.28 -2.79
C GLY A 168 -7.73 20.82 -2.66
N GLU A 169 -7.13 19.90 -3.41
CA GLU A 169 -7.48 18.46 -3.34
C GLU A 169 -6.86 17.73 -2.13
N GLU A 170 -5.97 18.38 -1.38
CA GLU A 170 -5.53 17.88 -0.07
C GLU A 170 -6.71 17.59 0.88
N LYS A 171 -7.81 18.34 0.75
CA LYS A 171 -9.05 18.12 1.51
C LYS A 171 -9.74 16.82 1.10
N LEU A 172 -9.68 16.45 -0.21
CA LEU A 172 -10.21 15.20 -0.70
C LEU A 172 -9.49 14.01 -0.05
N LEU A 173 -8.15 14.05 0.00
CA LEU A 173 -7.34 13.03 0.66
C LEU A 173 -7.73 12.88 2.14
N LEU A 174 -7.79 13.98 2.87
CA LEU A 174 -8.10 13.96 4.31
C LEU A 174 -9.51 13.44 4.61
N LYS A 175 -10.48 13.72 3.75
CA LYS A 175 -11.83 13.18 3.83
C LYS A 175 -11.83 11.69 3.52
N ASP A 176 -11.19 11.27 2.43
CA ASP A 176 -11.13 9.89 1.99
C ASP A 176 -10.50 8.97 3.04
N ILE A 177 -9.35 9.36 3.64
CA ILE A 177 -8.74 8.55 4.70
C ILE A 177 -9.60 8.46 5.97
N ALA A 178 -10.33 9.50 6.33
CA ALA A 178 -11.26 9.46 7.45
C ALA A 178 -12.39 8.43 7.22
N GLU A 179 -12.96 8.42 6.02
CA GLU A 179 -13.99 7.45 5.61
C GLU A 179 -13.43 6.01 5.57
N ILE A 180 -12.23 5.81 5.02
CA ILE A 180 -11.54 4.52 5.01
C ILE A 180 -11.26 4.04 6.43
N ALA A 181 -10.77 4.92 7.29
CA ALA A 181 -10.46 4.59 8.69
C ALA A 181 -11.69 4.12 9.46
N GLN A 182 -12.84 4.73 9.23
CA GLN A 182 -14.11 4.31 9.82
C GLN A 182 -14.57 2.97 9.22
N ARG A 183 -14.63 2.86 7.89
CA ARG A 183 -15.13 1.69 7.15
C ARG A 183 -14.34 0.42 7.47
N HIS A 184 -13.03 0.53 7.57
CA HIS A 184 -12.13 -0.60 7.80
C HIS A 184 -11.59 -0.69 9.22
N SER A 185 -12.09 0.13 10.15
CA SER A 185 -11.65 0.15 11.54
C SER A 185 -10.13 0.29 11.70
N LEU A 186 -9.49 1.16 10.90
CA LEU A 186 -8.02 1.29 10.87
C LEU A 186 -7.42 1.66 12.23
N LYS A 187 -8.18 2.36 13.08
CA LYS A 187 -7.76 2.77 14.43
C LYS A 187 -8.06 1.72 15.51
N ASN A 188 -8.54 0.56 15.12
CA ASN A 188 -8.79 -0.56 16.02
C ASN A 188 -8.03 -1.80 15.52
N HIS A 189 -6.81 -1.97 15.99
CA HIS A 189 -5.90 -3.02 15.54
C HIS A 189 -6.45 -4.45 15.80
N ALA A 190 -7.29 -4.62 16.82
CA ALA A 190 -7.94 -5.90 17.08
C ALA A 190 -9.02 -6.26 16.03
N LYS A 191 -9.68 -5.23 15.45
CA LYS A 191 -10.68 -5.44 14.37
C LYS A 191 -10.05 -5.56 12.98
N ASN A 192 -8.86 -4.98 12.79
CA ASN A 192 -8.12 -5.07 11.53
C ASN A 192 -6.64 -5.32 11.82
N PRO A 193 -6.28 -6.57 12.21
CA PRO A 193 -4.92 -6.91 12.65
C PRO A 193 -3.88 -6.81 11.54
N SER A 194 -4.27 -6.94 10.26
CA SER A 194 -3.38 -6.82 9.11
C SER A 194 -3.04 -5.37 8.74
N TYR A 195 -3.79 -4.38 9.26
CA TYR A 195 -3.43 -2.99 8.97
C TYR A 195 -2.12 -2.61 9.65
N LEU A 196 -1.21 -2.04 8.88
CA LEU A 196 0.14 -1.70 9.36
C LEU A 196 0.09 -0.51 10.32
N TYR A 197 0.70 -0.69 11.47
CA TYR A 197 0.90 0.35 12.49
C TYR A 197 2.37 0.77 12.55
N HIS A 198 2.60 1.93 13.12
CA HIS A 198 3.92 2.40 13.51
C HIS A 198 3.79 3.36 14.70
N ASN A 199 4.69 3.25 15.68
CA ASN A 199 4.65 4.03 16.92
C ASN A 199 3.26 4.04 17.60
N GLY A 200 2.58 2.88 17.62
CA GLY A 200 1.27 2.70 18.24
C GLY A 200 0.08 3.32 17.50
N LYS A 201 0.30 3.84 16.28
CA LYS A 201 -0.73 4.48 15.46
C LYS A 201 -0.84 3.78 14.09
N PRO A 202 -2.04 3.76 13.46
CA PRO A 202 -2.17 3.28 12.09
C PRO A 202 -1.31 4.13 11.15
N LEU A 203 -0.58 3.47 10.24
CA LEU A 203 0.32 4.12 9.30
C LEU A 203 -0.43 4.54 8.03
N VAL A 204 -0.14 5.73 7.52
CA VAL A 204 -0.54 6.18 6.18
C VAL A 204 0.70 6.65 5.45
N THR A 205 0.86 6.24 4.19
CA THR A 205 1.95 6.71 3.34
C THR A 205 1.44 7.76 2.36
N VAL A 206 2.24 8.80 2.14
CA VAL A 206 1.97 9.86 1.15
C VAL A 206 3.18 9.94 0.23
N TRP A 207 3.01 9.54 -1.01
CA TRP A 207 4.05 9.59 -2.04
C TRP A 207 3.87 10.82 -2.92
N GLY A 208 5.01 11.44 -3.30
CA GLY A 208 5.02 12.49 -4.30
C GLY A 208 5.33 13.87 -3.75
N VAL A 209 5.93 13.98 -2.56
CA VAL A 209 6.26 15.26 -1.94
C VAL A 209 7.68 15.70 -2.25
N GLY A 210 7.87 16.95 -2.69
CA GLY A 210 9.16 17.58 -2.92
C GLY A 210 9.81 17.28 -4.28
N PHE A 211 9.07 16.76 -5.26
CA PHE A 211 9.56 16.56 -6.63
C PHE A 211 9.54 17.87 -7.44
N ASN A 212 10.60 18.16 -8.17
CA ASN A 212 10.74 19.34 -9.04
C ASN A 212 10.32 19.07 -10.49
N ASP A 213 9.24 18.34 -10.71
CA ASP A 213 8.73 17.90 -12.01
C ASP A 213 7.49 18.72 -12.47
N ASN A 214 7.40 19.97 -12.10
CA ASN A 214 6.32 20.91 -12.45
C ASN A 214 4.93 20.47 -11.93
N ARG A 215 4.86 19.89 -10.76
CA ARG A 215 3.60 19.57 -10.09
C ARG A 215 2.77 20.84 -9.81
N ARG A 216 1.45 20.71 -9.86
CA ARG A 216 0.52 21.81 -9.58
C ARG A 216 0.30 22.06 -8.09
N TYR A 217 0.83 21.22 -7.25
CA TYR A 217 0.85 21.34 -5.79
C TYR A 217 2.31 21.42 -5.31
N GLY A 218 2.52 21.95 -4.13
CA GLY A 218 3.85 22.10 -3.55
C GLY A 218 3.89 21.74 -2.07
N LEU A 219 4.93 22.22 -1.39
CA LEU A 219 5.16 21.92 0.03
C LEU A 219 4.06 22.49 0.95
N LYS A 220 3.31 23.50 0.52
CA LYS A 220 2.18 24.05 1.28
C LYS A 220 1.04 23.03 1.39
N GLU A 221 0.62 22.45 0.28
CA GLU A 221 -0.42 21.42 0.23
C GLU A 221 0.04 20.15 0.96
N ALA A 222 1.31 19.77 0.78
CA ALA A 222 1.93 18.66 1.51
C ALA A 222 1.91 18.89 3.04
N ALA A 223 2.19 20.11 3.50
CA ALA A 223 2.08 20.46 4.92
C ALA A 223 0.66 20.26 5.45
N HIS A 224 -0.35 20.72 4.73
CA HIS A 224 -1.76 20.53 5.11
C HIS A 224 -2.14 19.05 5.21
N ILE A 225 -1.66 18.22 4.28
CA ILE A 225 -1.87 16.76 4.32
C ILE A 225 -1.23 16.16 5.56
N ILE A 226 0.04 16.44 5.81
CA ILE A 226 0.79 15.88 6.95
C ILE A 226 0.13 16.28 8.27
N ASP A 227 -0.13 17.58 8.45
CA ASP A 227 -0.74 18.11 9.68
C ASP A 227 -2.16 17.52 9.87
N GLY A 228 -2.94 17.40 8.79
CA GLY A 228 -4.27 16.79 8.82
C GLY A 228 -4.27 15.30 9.15
N LEU A 229 -3.33 14.52 8.61
CA LEU A 229 -3.17 13.10 8.94
C LEU A 229 -2.76 12.91 10.41
N LYS A 230 -1.79 13.70 10.88
CA LYS A 230 -1.35 13.64 12.28
C LYS A 230 -2.44 14.06 13.25
N SER A 231 -3.23 15.09 12.94
CA SER A 231 -4.39 15.51 13.73
C SER A 231 -5.48 14.44 13.80
N GLN A 232 -5.62 13.63 12.73
CA GLN A 232 -6.49 12.46 12.71
C GLN A 232 -5.92 11.24 13.45
N GLY A 233 -4.70 11.32 14.01
CA GLY A 233 -4.09 10.27 14.82
C GLY A 233 -3.35 9.19 14.03
N PHE A 234 -2.89 9.48 12.81
CA PHE A 234 -2.04 8.58 12.03
C PHE A 234 -0.54 8.80 12.28
N SER A 235 0.25 7.75 12.13
CA SER A 235 1.66 7.86 11.77
C SER A 235 1.77 8.10 10.27
N VAL A 236 2.80 8.87 9.86
CA VAL A 236 2.95 9.29 8.45
C VAL A 236 4.31 8.85 7.92
N MET A 237 4.28 8.11 6.80
CA MET A 237 5.44 7.84 5.97
C MET A 237 5.41 8.75 4.75
N LEU A 238 6.51 9.43 4.47
CA LEU A 238 6.60 10.39 3.37
C LEU A 238 7.47 9.84 2.24
N GLY A 239 6.90 9.69 1.05
CA GLY A 239 7.60 9.35 -0.19
C GLY A 239 8.14 10.60 -0.87
N VAL A 240 9.46 10.69 -0.98
CA VAL A 240 10.21 11.86 -1.43
C VAL A 240 11.10 11.52 -2.64
N PRO A 241 11.64 12.52 -3.38
CA PRO A 241 12.60 12.28 -4.46
C PRO A 241 13.89 11.62 -3.98
N THR A 242 14.69 11.12 -4.90
CA THR A 242 15.96 10.45 -4.62
C THR A 242 16.96 11.34 -3.87
N GLN A 243 17.08 12.62 -4.27
CA GLN A 243 18.08 13.57 -3.73
C GLN A 243 17.49 14.54 -2.70
N TRP A 244 16.45 14.08 -1.98
CA TRP A 244 15.72 14.86 -0.99
C TRP A 244 16.60 15.51 0.08
N ARG A 245 17.65 14.81 0.53
CA ARG A 245 18.57 15.31 1.56
C ARG A 245 19.44 16.46 1.08
N GLU A 246 19.81 16.43 -0.19
CA GLU A 246 20.70 17.44 -0.79
C GLU A 246 19.92 18.59 -1.44
N LEU A 247 18.58 18.51 -1.54
CA LEU A 247 17.68 19.48 -2.16
C LEU A 247 18.10 19.82 -3.60
N LYS A 248 18.47 18.81 -4.39
CA LYS A 248 18.95 18.97 -5.77
C LYS A 248 18.44 17.86 -6.69
N GLY A 249 18.82 17.89 -7.97
CA GLY A 249 18.45 16.87 -8.96
C GLY A 249 16.95 16.82 -9.19
N ASP A 250 16.31 15.73 -8.78
CA ASP A 250 14.86 15.52 -8.90
C ASP A 250 14.04 16.16 -7.75
N THR A 251 14.70 16.90 -6.86
CA THR A 251 14.12 17.47 -5.64
C THR A 251 13.98 18.99 -5.74
N GLU A 252 12.89 19.54 -5.20
CA GLU A 252 12.78 20.98 -4.96
C GLU A 252 13.91 21.49 -4.06
N SER A 253 14.44 22.69 -4.37
CA SER A 253 15.54 23.30 -3.60
C SER A 253 15.07 23.97 -2.30
N ASP A 254 13.80 23.92 -1.98
CA ASP A 254 13.20 24.57 -0.81
C ASP A 254 13.50 23.80 0.49
N PRO A 255 14.19 24.39 1.48
CA PRO A 255 14.53 23.73 2.73
C PRO A 255 13.34 23.36 3.62
N ARG A 256 12.14 23.91 3.35
CA ARG A 256 10.90 23.52 4.03
C ARG A 256 10.59 22.03 3.83
N LEU A 257 11.11 21.39 2.77
CA LEU A 257 10.99 19.93 2.60
C LEU A 257 11.55 19.17 3.81
N HIS A 258 12.72 19.58 4.31
CA HIS A 258 13.33 18.97 5.51
C HIS A 258 12.48 19.20 6.78
N GLU A 259 11.78 20.32 6.89
CA GLU A 259 10.86 20.59 8.00
C GLU A 259 9.66 19.63 7.95
N LEU A 260 9.10 19.40 6.76
CA LEU A 260 8.01 18.45 6.56
C LEU A 260 8.44 17.01 6.87
N ILE A 261 9.64 16.60 6.43
CA ILE A 261 10.18 15.28 6.73
C ILE A 261 10.34 15.09 8.24
N ARG A 262 10.85 16.09 8.98
CA ARG A 262 10.96 16.02 10.45
C ARG A 262 9.62 15.96 11.19
N LYS A 263 8.52 16.40 10.59
CA LYS A 263 7.17 16.21 11.13
C LYS A 263 6.63 14.80 10.95
N CYS A 264 7.16 14.05 9.97
CA CYS A 264 6.75 12.69 9.68
C CYS A 264 7.46 11.67 10.56
N ASP A 265 6.94 10.45 10.59
CA ASP A 265 7.51 9.36 11.38
C ASP A 265 8.56 8.59 10.57
N ILE A 266 8.38 8.53 9.23
CA ILE A 266 9.22 7.73 8.33
C ILE A 266 9.44 8.50 7.01
N VAL A 267 10.66 8.42 6.46
CA VAL A 267 10.99 8.90 5.10
C VAL A 267 11.32 7.72 4.19
N MET A 268 10.79 7.74 2.96
CA MET A 268 10.98 6.72 1.94
C MET A 268 11.36 7.39 0.60
N PRO A 269 12.66 7.45 0.26
CA PRO A 269 13.10 8.01 -1.02
C PRO A 269 12.76 7.11 -2.20
N TRP A 270 12.47 7.72 -3.34
CA TRP A 270 12.14 7.02 -4.57
C TRP A 270 13.38 6.67 -5.38
N PHE A 271 13.72 5.38 -5.45
CA PHE A 271 14.88 4.90 -6.19
C PHE A 271 14.55 4.17 -7.49
N VAL A 272 13.27 3.93 -7.80
CA VAL A 272 12.87 3.19 -9.00
C VAL A 272 13.41 3.86 -10.27
N GLY A 273 14.14 3.11 -11.10
CA GLY A 273 14.73 3.59 -12.33
C GLY A 273 15.90 4.57 -12.15
N ARG A 274 16.44 4.73 -10.94
CA ARG A 274 17.47 5.74 -10.65
C ARG A 274 18.90 5.20 -10.74
N TYR A 275 19.08 3.87 -10.71
CA TYR A 275 20.41 3.27 -10.80
C TYR A 275 20.40 1.99 -11.66
N ASN A 276 21.57 1.57 -12.05
CA ASN A 276 21.87 0.29 -12.70
C ASN A 276 23.12 -0.30 -12.02
N GLU A 277 23.61 -1.45 -12.50
CA GLU A 277 24.80 -2.10 -11.95
C GLU A 277 26.01 -1.16 -11.80
N THR A 278 26.28 -0.32 -12.83
CA THR A 278 27.45 0.58 -12.84
C THR A 278 27.30 1.72 -11.83
N THR A 279 26.08 2.25 -11.65
CA THR A 279 25.82 3.40 -10.79
C THR A 279 25.42 3.02 -9.36
N TYR A 280 25.10 1.76 -9.09
CA TYR A 280 24.66 1.27 -7.78
C TYR A 280 25.58 1.67 -6.60
N PRO A 281 26.92 1.57 -6.70
CA PRO A 281 27.80 1.94 -5.58
C PRO A 281 27.62 3.41 -5.13
N LYS A 282 27.36 4.31 -6.09
CA LYS A 282 27.03 5.72 -5.78
C LYS A 282 25.72 5.85 -4.99
N TYR A 283 24.69 5.10 -5.40
CA TYR A 283 23.40 5.13 -4.74
C TYR A 283 23.42 4.43 -3.38
N GLN A 284 24.22 3.39 -3.21
CA GLN A 284 24.46 2.77 -1.91
C GLN A 284 25.01 3.76 -0.89
N LYS A 285 26.03 4.56 -1.29
CA LYS A 285 26.56 5.63 -0.45
C LYS A 285 25.51 6.69 -0.12
N LEU A 286 24.66 7.07 -1.08
CA LEU A 286 23.56 8.01 -0.84
C LEU A 286 22.59 7.48 0.23
N VAL A 287 22.22 6.20 0.15
CA VAL A 287 21.35 5.54 1.15
C VAL A 287 22.01 5.54 2.54
N GLU A 288 23.30 5.26 2.64
CA GLU A 288 24.04 5.31 3.91
C GLU A 288 23.99 6.71 4.56
N GLU A 289 24.22 7.75 3.75
CA GLU A 289 24.17 9.14 4.21
C GLU A 289 22.73 9.57 4.57
N ASP A 290 21.72 9.12 3.83
CA ASP A 290 20.31 9.35 4.12
C ASP A 290 19.91 8.72 5.47
N ILE A 291 20.35 7.49 5.74
CA ILE A 291 20.11 6.81 7.01
C ILE A 291 20.75 7.60 8.18
N GLN A 292 21.96 8.13 7.99
CA GLN A 292 22.62 8.95 9.03
C GLN A 292 21.84 10.23 9.31
N TRP A 293 21.38 10.92 8.25
CA TRP A 293 20.56 12.12 8.39
C TRP A 293 19.23 11.81 9.11
N ALA A 294 18.55 10.73 8.72
CA ALA A 294 17.30 10.30 9.32
C ALA A 294 17.46 10.00 10.81
N LYS A 295 18.50 9.25 11.19
CA LYS A 295 18.85 8.98 12.60
C LYS A 295 19.09 10.27 13.40
N LYS A 296 19.88 11.21 12.85
CA LYS A 296 20.16 12.49 13.51
C LYS A 296 18.89 13.33 13.74
N ASN A 297 17.90 13.20 12.86
CA ASN A 297 16.66 13.96 12.92
C ASN A 297 15.49 13.17 13.55
N GLN A 298 15.75 11.97 14.10
CA GLN A 298 14.73 11.12 14.74
C GLN A 298 13.58 10.72 13.81
N VAL A 299 13.87 10.53 12.53
CA VAL A 299 12.95 10.03 11.52
C VAL A 299 13.39 8.63 11.12
N ASP A 300 12.48 7.67 11.04
CA ASP A 300 12.79 6.35 10.52
C ASP A 300 12.99 6.39 8.99
N TYR A 301 13.73 5.44 8.44
CA TYR A 301 14.08 5.38 7.03
C TYR A 301 13.66 4.04 6.42
N VAL A 302 13.05 4.08 5.24
CA VAL A 302 12.72 2.89 4.46
C VAL A 302 13.47 2.93 3.13
N PRO A 303 14.43 2.02 2.90
CA PRO A 303 15.04 1.87 1.59
C PRO A 303 14.01 1.28 0.61
N LEU A 304 13.95 1.85 -0.59
CA LEU A 304 13.14 1.33 -1.69
C LEU A 304 14.07 0.69 -2.71
N VAL A 305 13.73 -0.52 -3.13
CA VAL A 305 14.45 -1.28 -4.17
C VAL A 305 13.50 -1.62 -5.32
N PHE A 306 14.04 -1.96 -6.50
CA PHE A 306 13.27 -2.33 -7.69
C PHE A 306 14.02 -3.39 -8.53
#